data_2c3a527bfd4958658bbd3aeaf5ff8bc9
#
_entry.id   2c3a527bfd4958658bbd3aeaf5ff8bc9
#
_cell.length_a   1.000
_cell.length_b   1.000
_cell.length_c   1.000
_cell.angle_alpha   90.00
_cell.angle_beta   90.00
_cell.angle_gamma   90.00
#
_symmetry.space_group_name_H-M   'P 1'
#
loop_
_entity.id
_entity.type
_entity.pdbx_description
1 polymer ?
#
loop_
_entity_poly.entity_id
_entity_poly.type
_entity_poly.pdbx_seq_one_letter_code
_entity_poly.pdbx_strand_id
1 'polypeptide(L)'
;MTTPFARFDDRARRSSWLVWGTAVGVYFLALLHRASLGVAGPDAVARLDISATELGAFVMVQLGLYALMQVPAGLAIDRWGARRVLLVATLVMGSAQILFAVATSYPVALAARALLGVGDAAVFIAVLRIAAMWFPHRQYALLTMATSLVGAAGNLAATVPLVVVLDEFGWTRTFAITGATSLVYGLLLLRPAVSAPFRETAPSASEETGTEPSEGDPPARPAPRKPSVRETVANVPASWRRPETRLGFWTHQATMVTGVVVSLVWGFPYLTEGLGYSSAAAASQLSVYVVALLVFSLFIGPLAGRKPTWRTPMGLLAALACAGAIATLALWPGGRPPGSVVTAVFVIIAMGGPASQIGFHLARDYNPAVRISTATGLVNAGGFTGAMVTAIVVGVVLDISSGGTAATLTDYRWALGAMALLAVGSTVAMFGSLLGVRTLVLERMARGERVIVRVTEHWWDRLYRRVRPPGR
;
A
#
# COMPACT_ATOMS: atom_id res chain seq x y z
N MET A 1 -8.18 -37.63 19.70
CA MET A 1 -7.19 -37.68 18.59
C MET A 1 -6.62 -36.28 18.43
N THR A 2 -5.52 -36.00 19.11
CA THR A 2 -4.81 -34.71 19.10
C THR A 2 -3.83 -34.76 17.93
N THR A 3 -4.08 -33.91 16.91
CA THR A 3 -3.12 -33.67 15.83
C THR A 3 -1.83 -33.09 16.40
N PRO A 4 -0.66 -33.62 16.06
CA PRO A 4 0.60 -33.04 16.48
C PRO A 4 0.80 -31.71 15.71
N PHE A 5 0.49 -30.60 16.37
CA PHE A 5 1.00 -29.31 15.92
C PHE A 5 2.52 -29.35 16.11
N ALA A 6 3.25 -29.36 14.99
CA ALA A 6 4.68 -29.20 14.99
C ALA A 6 5.05 -28.04 15.94
N ARG A 7 5.82 -28.31 16.97
CA ARG A 7 6.39 -27.30 17.86
C ARG A 7 7.28 -26.42 16.99
N PHE A 8 6.81 -25.20 16.69
CA PHE A 8 7.67 -24.19 16.12
C PHE A 8 8.84 -23.99 17.07
N ASP A 9 10.05 -24.31 16.60
CA ASP A 9 11.27 -24.07 17.37
C ASP A 9 11.31 -22.59 17.78
N ASP A 10 11.47 -22.29 19.06
CA ASP A 10 11.50 -20.92 19.60
C ASP A 10 12.61 -20.08 18.94
N ARG A 11 13.69 -20.69 18.47
CA ARG A 11 14.74 -20.02 17.70
C ARG A 11 14.23 -19.54 16.34
N ALA A 12 13.52 -20.38 15.60
CA ALA A 12 12.95 -20.02 14.31
C ALA A 12 11.92 -18.91 14.45
N ARG A 13 11.11 -18.95 15.52
CA ARG A 13 10.13 -17.90 15.83
C ARG A 13 10.79 -16.57 16.17
N ARG A 14 11.86 -16.56 16.99
CA ARG A 14 12.63 -15.34 17.30
C ARG A 14 13.30 -14.77 16.05
N SER A 15 13.86 -15.62 15.19
CA SER A 15 14.46 -15.21 13.91
C SER A 15 13.43 -14.52 13.00
N SER A 16 12.20 -15.03 12.88
CA SER A 16 11.14 -14.42 12.06
C SER A 16 10.80 -13.00 12.51
N TRP A 17 10.67 -12.76 13.82
CA TRP A 17 10.39 -11.44 14.36
C TRP A 17 11.56 -10.46 14.16
N LEU A 18 12.81 -10.92 14.30
CA LEU A 18 13.99 -10.09 14.03
C LEU A 18 14.07 -9.70 12.54
N VAL A 19 13.81 -10.65 11.64
CA VAL A 19 13.81 -10.40 10.20
C VAL A 19 12.73 -9.40 9.80
N TRP A 20 11.51 -9.61 10.29
CA TRP A 20 10.41 -8.68 10.02
C TRP A 20 10.64 -7.32 10.68
N GLY A 21 11.09 -7.28 11.93
CA GLY A 21 11.41 -6.05 12.65
C GLY A 21 12.47 -5.22 11.95
N THR A 22 13.54 -5.86 11.44
CA THR A 22 14.56 -5.18 10.63
C THR A 22 13.95 -4.59 9.35
N ALA A 23 13.11 -5.34 8.65
CA ALA A 23 12.46 -4.86 7.44
C ALA A 23 11.48 -3.71 7.70
N VAL A 24 10.72 -3.78 8.79
CA VAL A 24 9.77 -2.73 9.20
C VAL A 24 10.50 -1.46 9.65
N GLY A 25 11.69 -1.59 10.26
CA GLY A 25 12.54 -0.43 10.57
C GLY A 25 13.01 0.31 9.31
N VAL A 26 13.30 -0.42 8.20
CA VAL A 26 13.53 0.22 6.90
C VAL A 26 12.28 0.95 6.41
N TYR A 27 11.10 0.36 6.60
CA TYR A 27 9.84 1.01 6.22
C TYR A 27 9.56 2.27 7.05
N PHE A 28 9.88 2.27 8.34
CA PHE A 28 9.85 3.49 9.18
C PHE A 28 10.71 4.60 8.57
N LEU A 29 11.97 4.29 8.22
CA LEU A 29 12.89 5.25 7.61
C LEU A 29 12.38 5.74 6.25
N ALA A 30 11.80 4.85 5.44
CA ALA A 30 11.21 5.22 4.15
C ALA A 30 10.09 6.26 4.31
N LEU A 31 9.17 6.07 5.27
CA LEU A 31 8.08 7.02 5.55
C LEU A 31 8.58 8.33 6.15
N LEU A 32 9.59 8.27 7.03
CA LEU A 32 10.29 9.46 7.54
C LEU A 32 10.88 10.30 6.39
N HIS A 33 11.62 9.65 5.47
CA HIS A 33 12.19 10.35 4.32
C HIS A 33 11.12 10.90 3.37
N ARG A 34 10.05 10.13 3.13
CA ARG A 34 8.95 10.54 2.26
C ARG A 34 8.26 11.80 2.79
N ALA A 35 7.97 11.83 4.08
CA ALA A 35 7.23 12.90 4.72
C ALA A 35 8.08 14.12 5.10
N SER A 36 9.42 13.98 5.12
CA SER A 36 10.34 15.02 5.60
C SER A 36 10.19 16.36 4.88
N LEU A 37 9.84 16.36 3.60
CA LEU A 37 9.63 17.59 2.84
C LEU A 37 8.40 18.38 3.30
N GLY A 38 7.43 17.73 3.92
CA GLY A 38 6.23 18.41 4.42
C GLY A 38 6.52 19.50 5.45
N VAL A 39 7.54 19.30 6.29
CA VAL A 39 7.98 20.29 7.28
C VAL A 39 9.18 21.11 6.80
N ALA A 40 10.07 20.53 5.98
CA ALA A 40 11.24 21.19 5.44
C ALA A 40 10.95 22.01 4.16
N GLY A 41 9.69 22.12 3.74
CA GLY A 41 9.29 22.87 2.54
C GLY A 41 9.72 24.34 2.54
N PRO A 42 9.47 25.11 3.59
CA PRO A 42 9.92 26.51 3.67
C PRO A 42 11.45 26.64 3.53
N ASP A 43 12.21 25.77 4.19
CA ASP A 43 13.67 25.76 4.11
C ASP A 43 14.16 25.38 2.70
N ALA A 44 13.45 24.44 2.04
CA ALA A 44 13.75 24.08 0.65
C ALA A 44 13.54 25.27 -0.30
N VAL A 45 12.45 26.00 -0.14
CA VAL A 45 12.14 27.22 -0.92
C VAL A 45 13.24 28.26 -0.72
N ALA A 46 13.60 28.58 0.52
CA ALA A 46 14.62 29.56 0.84
C ALA A 46 16.03 29.13 0.36
N ARG A 47 16.38 27.83 0.51
CA ARG A 47 17.71 27.29 0.16
C ARG A 47 17.95 27.21 -1.34
N LEU A 48 16.92 26.79 -2.10
CA LEU A 48 17.05 26.48 -3.52
C LEU A 48 16.52 27.62 -4.42
N ASP A 49 15.98 28.69 -3.80
CA ASP A 49 15.34 29.83 -4.48
C ASP A 49 14.29 29.36 -5.49
N ILE A 50 13.34 28.54 -5.00
CA ILE A 50 12.31 27.89 -5.83
C ILE A 50 10.90 28.39 -5.50
N SER A 51 10.02 28.28 -6.48
CA SER A 51 8.60 28.57 -6.32
C SER A 51 7.85 27.46 -5.57
N ALA A 52 6.64 27.76 -5.10
CA ALA A 52 5.74 26.77 -4.51
C ALA A 52 5.38 25.64 -5.50
N THR A 53 5.27 25.95 -6.80
CA THR A 53 5.03 24.98 -7.86
C THR A 53 6.20 23.99 -7.98
N GLU A 54 7.43 24.47 -7.95
CA GLU A 54 8.64 23.63 -8.00
C GLU A 54 8.78 22.77 -6.74
N LEU A 55 8.42 23.30 -5.56
CA LEU A 55 8.30 22.50 -4.33
C LEU A 55 7.27 21.38 -4.49
N GLY A 56 6.11 21.67 -5.07
CA GLY A 56 5.09 20.66 -5.40
C GLY A 56 5.60 19.57 -6.34
N ALA A 57 6.44 19.95 -7.32
CA ALA A 57 7.03 19.00 -8.26
C ALA A 57 7.92 17.95 -7.58
N PHE A 58 8.61 18.28 -6.47
CA PHE A 58 9.35 17.28 -5.69
C PHE A 58 8.46 16.14 -5.21
N VAL A 59 7.29 16.46 -4.67
CA VAL A 59 6.33 15.48 -4.18
C VAL A 59 5.75 14.67 -5.35
N MET A 60 5.39 15.33 -6.44
CA MET A 60 4.81 14.68 -7.63
C MET A 60 5.79 13.72 -8.29
N VAL A 61 7.05 14.12 -8.48
CA VAL A 61 8.09 13.27 -9.08
C VAL A 61 8.39 12.07 -8.19
N GLN A 62 8.52 12.29 -6.88
CA GLN A 62 8.77 11.22 -5.91
C GLN A 62 7.62 10.19 -5.91
N LEU A 63 6.37 10.63 -5.77
CA LEU A 63 5.21 9.74 -5.71
C LEU A 63 4.90 9.12 -7.08
N GLY A 64 5.13 9.84 -8.17
CA GLY A 64 4.99 9.33 -9.54
C GLY A 64 5.95 8.19 -9.81
N LEU A 65 7.24 8.36 -9.48
CA LEU A 65 8.24 7.29 -9.60
C LEU A 65 7.97 6.13 -8.63
N TYR A 66 7.55 6.43 -7.40
CA TYR A 66 7.08 5.41 -6.48
C TYR A 66 5.96 4.56 -7.10
N ALA A 67 4.95 5.16 -7.71
CA ALA A 67 3.84 4.45 -8.36
C ALA A 67 4.31 3.62 -9.56
N LEU A 68 5.14 4.20 -10.43
CA LEU A 68 5.70 3.52 -11.60
C LEU A 68 6.57 2.33 -11.22
N MET A 69 7.32 2.43 -10.14
CA MET A 69 8.24 1.39 -9.68
C MET A 69 7.56 0.25 -8.91
N GLN A 70 6.27 0.31 -8.61
CA GLN A 70 5.58 -0.75 -7.84
C GLN A 70 5.67 -2.12 -8.51
N VAL A 71 5.43 -2.20 -9.82
CA VAL A 71 5.50 -3.45 -10.58
C VAL A 71 6.94 -3.90 -10.76
N PRO A 72 7.91 -3.06 -11.23
CA PRO A 72 9.33 -3.41 -11.26
C PRO A 72 9.87 -3.87 -9.92
N ALA A 73 9.50 -3.21 -8.81
CA ALA A 73 9.90 -3.61 -7.46
C ALA A 73 9.38 -5.00 -7.09
N GLY A 74 8.11 -5.28 -7.39
CA GLY A 74 7.50 -6.61 -7.18
C GLY A 74 8.24 -7.70 -7.94
N LEU A 75 8.56 -7.46 -9.22
CA LEU A 75 9.35 -8.37 -10.07
C LEU A 75 10.76 -8.59 -9.51
N ALA A 76 11.41 -7.51 -9.09
CA ALA A 76 12.75 -7.56 -8.49
C ALA A 76 12.76 -8.42 -7.22
N ILE A 77 11.75 -8.27 -6.36
CA ILE A 77 11.61 -9.04 -5.12
C ILE A 77 11.34 -10.53 -5.42
N ASP A 78 10.47 -10.84 -6.39
CA ASP A 78 10.19 -12.22 -6.77
C ASP A 78 11.43 -12.92 -7.37
N ARG A 79 12.30 -12.18 -8.07
CA ARG A 79 13.52 -12.70 -8.71
C ARG A 79 14.71 -12.80 -7.77
N TRP A 80 15.02 -11.72 -7.04
CA TRP A 80 16.24 -11.59 -6.24
C TRP A 80 16.03 -11.80 -4.74
N GLY A 81 14.75 -11.85 -4.31
CA GLY A 81 14.35 -12.00 -2.92
C GLY A 81 14.25 -10.67 -2.19
N ALA A 82 13.35 -10.62 -1.20
CA ALA A 82 13.04 -9.40 -0.45
C ALA A 82 14.26 -8.76 0.23
N ARG A 83 15.16 -9.57 0.80
CA ARG A 83 16.36 -9.06 1.50
C ARG A 83 17.27 -8.23 0.60
N ARG A 84 17.65 -8.77 -0.59
CA ARG A 84 18.58 -8.09 -1.49
C ARG A 84 17.98 -6.80 -2.02
N VAL A 85 16.71 -6.86 -2.42
CA VAL A 85 15.99 -5.69 -2.93
C VAL A 85 15.83 -4.63 -1.84
N LEU A 86 15.52 -5.04 -0.59
CA LEU A 86 15.43 -4.14 0.55
C LEU A 86 16.76 -3.46 0.87
N LEU A 87 17.88 -4.20 0.80
CA LEU A 87 19.22 -3.63 0.96
C LEU A 87 19.50 -2.57 -0.10
N VAL A 88 19.30 -2.88 -1.39
CA VAL A 88 19.48 -1.92 -2.48
C VAL A 88 18.56 -0.70 -2.30
N ALA A 89 17.30 -0.92 -1.96
CA ALA A 89 16.35 0.14 -1.69
C ALA A 89 16.81 1.07 -0.57
N THR A 90 17.31 0.50 0.53
CA THR A 90 17.83 1.27 1.68
C THR A 90 19.07 2.08 1.32
N LEU A 91 19.98 1.49 0.52
CA LEU A 91 21.16 2.20 0.02
C LEU A 91 20.76 3.35 -0.92
N VAL A 92 19.83 3.11 -1.84
CA VAL A 92 19.32 4.16 -2.76
C VAL A 92 18.65 5.29 -1.98
N MET A 93 17.78 4.97 -1.01
CA MET A 93 17.10 5.99 -0.18
C MET A 93 18.10 6.80 0.66
N GLY A 94 19.04 6.12 1.33
CA GLY A 94 20.04 6.80 2.16
C GLY A 94 20.94 7.72 1.32
N SER A 95 21.40 7.25 0.15
CA SER A 95 22.20 8.05 -0.78
C SER A 95 21.38 9.21 -1.36
N ALA A 96 20.13 8.99 -1.71
CA ALA A 96 19.23 10.03 -2.19
C ALA A 96 19.03 11.13 -1.13
N GLN A 97 18.89 10.75 0.13
CA GLN A 97 18.73 11.70 1.23
C GLN A 97 20.01 12.51 1.49
N ILE A 98 21.19 11.88 1.38
CA ILE A 98 22.46 12.58 1.46
C ILE A 98 22.64 13.54 0.26
N LEU A 99 22.27 13.10 -0.95
CA LEU A 99 22.28 13.95 -2.13
C LEU A 99 21.38 15.18 -1.94
N PHE A 100 20.19 14.97 -1.36
CA PHE A 100 19.25 16.05 -1.03
C PHE A 100 19.83 17.00 0.03
N ALA A 101 20.58 16.48 1.00
CA ALA A 101 21.24 17.28 2.03
C ALA A 101 22.26 18.27 1.45
N VAL A 102 23.03 17.84 0.45
CA VAL A 102 24.09 18.66 -0.17
C VAL A 102 23.63 19.41 -1.42
N ALA A 103 22.40 19.23 -1.86
CA ALA A 103 21.85 19.89 -3.04
C ALA A 103 21.85 21.42 -2.87
N THR A 104 22.41 22.11 -3.88
CA THR A 104 22.46 23.58 -3.98
C THR A 104 21.70 24.12 -5.19
N SER A 105 21.09 23.21 -5.98
CA SER A 105 20.29 23.58 -7.15
C SER A 105 19.04 22.70 -7.26
N TYR A 106 17.98 23.26 -7.83
CA TYR A 106 16.70 22.60 -8.05
C TYR A 106 16.83 21.24 -8.79
N PRO A 107 17.56 21.11 -9.93
CA PRO A 107 17.67 19.84 -10.63
C PRO A 107 18.29 18.72 -9.80
N VAL A 108 19.30 19.05 -8.99
CA VAL A 108 19.97 18.06 -8.12
C VAL A 108 19.01 17.61 -6.99
N ALA A 109 18.29 18.54 -6.38
CA ALA A 109 17.30 18.26 -5.36
C ALA A 109 16.13 17.42 -5.95
N LEU A 110 15.67 17.73 -7.17
CA LEU A 110 14.64 16.98 -7.87
C LEU A 110 15.11 15.55 -8.19
N ALA A 111 16.36 15.38 -8.66
CA ALA A 111 16.96 14.07 -8.88
C ALA A 111 17.05 13.24 -7.58
N ALA A 112 17.41 13.88 -6.47
CA ALA A 112 17.43 13.23 -5.16
C ALA A 112 16.03 12.73 -4.75
N ARG A 113 15.00 13.53 -4.95
CA ARG A 113 13.59 13.12 -4.66
C ARG A 113 13.11 12.02 -5.61
N ALA A 114 13.52 12.07 -6.87
CA ALA A 114 13.28 11.00 -7.84
C ALA A 114 13.89 9.67 -7.39
N LEU A 115 15.17 9.67 -7.01
CA LEU A 115 15.87 8.49 -6.48
C LEU A 115 15.23 7.96 -5.21
N LEU A 116 14.81 8.86 -4.31
CA LEU A 116 14.10 8.47 -3.10
C LEU A 116 12.80 7.71 -3.44
N GLY A 117 12.02 8.20 -4.40
CA GLY A 117 10.79 7.53 -4.87
C GLY A 117 11.05 6.14 -5.43
N VAL A 118 12.14 5.96 -6.19
CA VAL A 118 12.56 4.66 -6.74
C VAL A 118 12.92 3.68 -5.63
N GLY A 119 13.74 4.10 -4.65
CA GLY A 119 14.16 3.25 -3.54
C GLY A 119 12.99 2.86 -2.64
N ASP A 120 12.17 3.84 -2.26
CA ASP A 120 11.01 3.67 -1.39
C ASP A 120 9.96 2.68 -1.95
N ALA A 121 9.77 2.64 -3.26
CA ALA A 121 8.76 1.80 -3.92
C ALA A 121 8.87 0.30 -3.59
N ALA A 122 10.07 -0.20 -3.34
CA ALA A 122 10.30 -1.61 -3.05
C ALA A 122 10.06 -1.97 -1.58
N VAL A 123 10.13 -1.00 -0.66
CA VAL A 123 10.22 -1.26 0.79
C VAL A 123 8.96 -1.93 1.32
N PHE A 124 7.79 -1.34 1.09
CA PHE A 124 6.52 -1.90 1.59
C PHE A 124 6.24 -3.30 1.04
N ILE A 125 6.45 -3.51 -0.28
CA ILE A 125 6.26 -4.81 -0.92
C ILE A 125 7.21 -5.85 -0.33
N ALA A 126 8.48 -5.50 -0.05
CA ALA A 126 9.47 -6.38 0.55
C ALA A 126 9.07 -6.79 1.98
N VAL A 127 8.57 -5.85 2.79
CA VAL A 127 8.07 -6.14 4.14
C VAL A 127 6.88 -7.09 4.10
N LEU A 128 5.90 -6.85 3.21
CA LEU A 128 4.76 -7.76 3.02
C LEU A 128 5.19 -9.13 2.52
N ARG A 129 6.20 -9.21 1.64
CA ARG A 129 6.77 -10.49 1.19
C ARG A 129 7.39 -11.25 2.34
N ILE A 130 8.17 -10.59 3.20
CA ILE A 130 8.75 -11.19 4.41
C ILE A 130 7.64 -11.69 5.34
N ALA A 131 6.63 -10.87 5.62
CA ALA A 131 5.49 -11.28 6.43
C ALA A 131 4.78 -12.51 5.85
N ALA A 132 4.61 -12.58 4.51
CA ALA A 132 3.97 -13.70 3.84
C ALA A 132 4.78 -15.00 3.88
N MET A 133 6.11 -14.91 3.88
CA MET A 133 7.01 -16.07 3.79
C MET A 133 7.47 -16.60 5.14
N TRP A 134 7.52 -15.74 6.17
CA TRP A 134 8.10 -16.07 7.47
C TRP A 134 7.06 -16.33 8.58
N PHE A 135 5.79 -16.00 8.32
CA PHE A 135 4.74 -16.11 9.33
C PHE A 135 3.55 -16.91 8.84
N PRO A 136 2.84 -17.60 9.76
CA PRO A 136 1.60 -18.29 9.45
C PRO A 136 0.56 -17.36 8.83
N HIS A 137 -0.25 -17.92 7.94
CA HIS A 137 -1.29 -17.17 7.21
C HIS A 137 -2.21 -16.33 8.13
N ARG A 138 -2.55 -16.86 9.29
CA ARG A 138 -3.41 -16.18 10.30
C ARG A 138 -2.79 -14.91 10.88
N GLN A 139 -1.44 -14.78 10.89
CA GLN A 139 -0.74 -13.62 11.44
C GLN A 139 -0.51 -12.52 10.41
N TYR A 140 -0.67 -12.81 9.12
CA TYR A 140 -0.36 -11.86 8.05
C TYR A 140 -1.13 -10.54 8.15
N ALA A 141 -2.44 -10.60 8.49
CA ALA A 141 -3.26 -9.41 8.65
C ALA A 141 -2.77 -8.53 9.82
N LEU A 142 -2.39 -9.15 10.94
CA LEU A 142 -1.82 -8.44 12.09
C LEU A 142 -0.48 -7.77 11.71
N LEU A 143 0.39 -8.50 11.01
CA LEU A 143 1.69 -7.98 10.57
C LEU A 143 1.53 -6.84 9.56
N THR A 144 0.59 -6.94 8.63
CA THR A 144 0.27 -5.88 7.68
C THR A 144 -0.20 -4.61 8.40
N MET A 145 -1.10 -4.78 9.39
CA MET A 145 -1.57 -3.67 10.22
C MET A 145 -0.42 -3.06 11.03
N ALA A 146 0.39 -3.90 11.71
CA ALA A 146 1.53 -3.42 12.48
C ALA A 146 2.57 -2.70 11.60
N THR A 147 2.80 -3.19 10.38
CA THR A 147 3.64 -2.49 9.38
C THR A 147 3.08 -1.10 9.08
N SER A 148 1.77 -0.97 8.86
CA SER A 148 1.14 0.33 8.60
C SER A 148 1.25 1.29 9.79
N LEU A 149 1.11 0.78 11.02
CA LEU A 149 1.28 1.59 12.25
C LEU A 149 2.73 2.09 12.40
N VAL A 150 3.72 1.24 12.14
CA VAL A 150 5.14 1.65 12.15
C VAL A 150 5.42 2.67 11.05
N GLY A 151 4.81 2.53 9.87
CA GLY A 151 4.86 3.55 8.83
C GLY A 151 4.27 4.89 9.28
N ALA A 152 3.12 4.87 9.96
CA ALA A 152 2.53 6.08 10.54
C ALA A 152 3.44 6.73 11.60
N ALA A 153 4.14 5.93 12.40
CA ALA A 153 5.16 6.44 13.33
C ALA A 153 6.34 7.09 12.59
N GLY A 154 6.74 6.57 11.42
CA GLY A 154 7.75 7.19 10.54
C GLY A 154 7.29 8.56 10.02
N ASN A 155 6.03 8.66 9.56
CA ASN A 155 5.45 9.95 9.18
C ASN A 155 5.41 10.93 10.36
N LEU A 156 5.04 10.46 11.57
CA LEU A 156 5.02 11.31 12.76
C LEU A 156 6.43 11.78 13.15
N ALA A 157 7.44 10.94 13.01
CA ALA A 157 8.84 11.32 13.26
C ALA A 157 9.33 12.40 12.27
N ALA A 158 8.73 12.48 11.08
CA ALA A 158 8.98 13.53 10.10
C ALA A 158 8.22 14.85 10.39
N THR A 159 7.52 14.99 11.49
CA THR A 159 6.84 16.22 11.92
C THR A 159 7.66 16.95 13.00
N VAL A 160 7.12 17.08 14.19
CA VAL A 160 7.77 17.83 15.29
C VAL A 160 9.21 17.38 15.58
N PRO A 161 9.54 16.07 15.66
CA PRO A 161 10.92 15.67 15.90
C PRO A 161 11.90 16.14 14.83
N LEU A 162 11.48 16.11 13.56
CA LEU A 162 12.33 16.55 12.46
C LEU A 162 12.50 18.07 12.45
N VAL A 163 11.44 18.83 12.78
CA VAL A 163 11.53 20.30 12.93
C VAL A 163 12.59 20.68 13.95
N VAL A 164 12.52 20.08 15.15
CA VAL A 164 13.51 20.36 16.21
C VAL A 164 14.94 20.08 15.74
N VAL A 165 15.15 18.98 15.01
CA VAL A 165 16.48 18.64 14.47
C VAL A 165 16.89 19.62 13.36
N LEU A 166 15.95 20.07 12.52
CA LEU A 166 16.21 21.09 11.47
C LEU A 166 16.59 22.44 12.08
N ASP A 167 15.88 22.89 13.10
CA ASP A 167 16.14 24.16 13.78
C ASP A 167 17.52 24.15 14.49
N GLU A 168 17.90 23.02 15.10
CA GLU A 168 19.15 22.90 15.85
C GLU A 168 20.38 22.66 14.96
N PHE A 169 20.29 21.75 13.97
CA PHE A 169 21.43 21.31 13.17
C PHE A 169 21.43 21.90 11.74
N GLY A 170 20.37 22.50 11.31
CA GLY A 170 20.19 23.04 9.96
C GLY A 170 19.98 21.95 8.91
N TRP A 171 19.67 22.37 7.70
CA TRP A 171 19.30 21.50 6.56
C TRP A 171 20.31 20.38 6.27
N THR A 172 21.56 20.74 5.99
CA THR A 172 22.56 19.80 5.49
C THR A 172 22.85 18.69 6.50
N ARG A 173 23.03 19.04 7.77
CA ARG A 173 23.34 18.05 8.81
C ARG A 173 22.14 17.14 9.07
N THR A 174 20.93 17.69 9.15
CA THR A 174 19.70 16.93 9.40
C THR A 174 19.45 15.87 8.32
N PHE A 175 19.49 16.26 7.06
CA PHE A 175 19.28 15.32 5.96
C PHE A 175 20.45 14.36 5.75
N ALA A 176 21.68 14.77 6.03
CA ALA A 176 22.83 13.88 6.01
C ALA A 176 22.77 12.82 7.13
N ILE A 177 22.39 13.20 8.36
CA ILE A 177 22.21 12.28 9.48
C ILE A 177 21.11 11.27 9.17
N THR A 178 19.96 11.71 8.70
CA THR A 178 18.84 10.80 8.38
C THR A 178 19.22 9.84 7.24
N GLY A 179 19.94 10.31 6.21
CA GLY A 179 20.47 9.47 5.13
C GLY A 179 21.51 8.47 5.62
N ALA A 180 22.47 8.93 6.42
CA ALA A 180 23.52 8.06 7.02
C ALA A 180 22.90 7.00 7.94
N THR A 181 21.87 7.36 8.73
CA THR A 181 21.10 6.40 9.55
C THR A 181 20.53 5.29 8.69
N SER A 182 19.97 5.59 7.52
CA SER A 182 19.46 4.57 6.59
C SER A 182 20.59 3.67 6.07
N LEU A 183 21.73 4.23 5.70
CA LEU A 183 22.88 3.44 5.21
C LEU A 183 23.40 2.50 6.31
N VAL A 184 23.59 3.01 7.54
CA VAL A 184 24.04 2.21 8.68
C VAL A 184 23.00 1.14 9.05
N TYR A 185 21.72 1.50 9.07
CA TYR A 185 20.65 0.54 9.32
C TYR A 185 20.60 -0.57 8.26
N GLY A 186 20.90 -0.23 7.00
CA GLY A 186 21.02 -1.17 5.90
C GLY A 186 22.02 -2.30 6.16
N LEU A 187 23.09 -2.07 6.96
CA LEU A 187 24.06 -3.09 7.34
C LEU A 187 23.42 -4.25 8.11
N LEU A 188 22.32 -4.00 8.84
CA LEU A 188 21.58 -5.07 9.53
C LEU A 188 20.99 -6.10 8.55
N LEU A 189 20.72 -5.70 7.31
CA LEU A 189 20.21 -6.58 6.26
C LEU A 189 21.31 -7.51 5.70
N LEU A 190 22.58 -7.26 5.99
CA LEU A 190 23.68 -8.12 5.59
C LEU A 190 23.77 -9.39 6.46
N ARG A 191 23.14 -9.41 7.64
CA ARG A 191 23.15 -10.56 8.53
C ARG A 191 22.55 -11.80 7.86
N PRO A 192 23.24 -12.98 7.90
CA PRO A 192 22.77 -14.21 7.25
C PRO A 192 21.39 -14.68 7.69
N ALA A 193 21.02 -14.43 8.96
CA ALA A 193 19.73 -14.80 9.54
C ALA A 193 18.52 -14.24 8.76
N VAL A 194 18.70 -13.13 8.01
CA VAL A 194 17.64 -12.50 7.19
C VAL A 194 17.45 -13.22 5.84
N SER A 195 18.23 -14.27 5.52
CA SER A 195 18.35 -14.81 4.16
C SER A 195 17.47 -16.01 3.85
N ALA A 196 17.10 -16.82 4.84
CA ALA A 196 16.42 -18.09 4.62
C ALA A 196 15.00 -18.04 5.19
N PRO A 197 13.94 -18.11 4.36
CA PRO A 197 12.61 -18.38 4.87
C PRO A 197 12.59 -19.75 5.54
N PHE A 198 11.79 -19.87 6.57
CA PHE A 198 11.49 -21.14 7.21
C PHE A 198 10.98 -22.10 6.12
N ARG A 199 11.77 -23.11 5.76
CA ARG A 199 11.24 -24.26 5.05
C ARG A 199 10.34 -25.00 6.07
N GLU A 200 9.04 -25.10 5.77
CA GLU A 200 8.30 -26.24 6.24
C GLU A 200 9.07 -27.47 5.71
N THR A 201 9.93 -28.05 6.52
CA THR A 201 10.31 -29.44 6.36
C THR A 201 9.01 -30.19 6.59
N ALA A 202 8.29 -30.51 5.51
CA ALA A 202 7.42 -31.67 5.56
C ALA A 202 8.30 -32.76 6.18
N PRO A 203 7.86 -33.47 7.25
CA PRO A 203 8.60 -34.61 7.76
C PRO A 203 8.87 -35.50 6.56
N SER A 204 10.13 -35.76 6.26
CA SER A 204 10.46 -36.80 5.30
C SER A 204 9.87 -38.07 5.88
N ALA A 205 9.15 -38.82 5.06
CA ALA A 205 8.54 -40.11 5.49
C ALA A 205 9.58 -41.08 6.07
N SER A 206 10.87 -40.81 5.87
CA SER A 206 12.01 -41.53 6.43
C SER A 206 12.34 -41.16 7.90
N GLU A 207 11.88 -40.04 8.46
CA GLU A 207 12.12 -39.70 9.88
C GLU A 207 11.10 -40.33 10.83
N GLU A 208 9.93 -40.79 10.32
CA GLU A 208 8.92 -41.44 11.15
C GLU A 208 9.17 -42.95 11.35
N THR A 209 10.02 -43.59 10.54
CA THR A 209 10.19 -45.07 10.59
C THR A 209 11.61 -45.53 10.91
N GLY A 210 12.62 -44.68 11.05
CA GLY A 210 13.99 -45.11 11.37
C GLY A 210 14.59 -46.09 10.37
N THR A 211 14.06 -46.18 9.17
CA THR A 211 14.51 -47.10 8.09
C THR A 211 15.49 -46.35 7.19
N GLU A 212 16.63 -46.97 6.91
CA GLU A 212 17.59 -46.46 5.93
C GLU A 212 16.93 -46.28 4.54
N PRO A 213 17.38 -45.32 3.72
CA PRO A 213 16.81 -45.07 2.40
C PRO A 213 16.85 -46.32 1.56
N SER A 214 15.70 -46.81 1.12
CA SER A 214 15.59 -47.96 0.20
C SER A 214 15.98 -47.52 -1.20
N GLU A 215 16.67 -48.39 -1.97
CA GLU A 215 17.12 -48.16 -3.37
C GLU A 215 16.00 -47.78 -4.37
N GLY A 216 14.78 -47.63 -3.92
CA GLY A 216 13.60 -47.24 -4.72
C GLY A 216 13.00 -45.88 -4.41
N ASP A 217 13.60 -45.04 -3.53
CA ASP A 217 13.09 -43.72 -3.25
C ASP A 217 13.21 -42.78 -4.48
N PRO A 218 12.13 -42.06 -4.84
CA PRO A 218 12.19 -41.14 -5.97
C PRO A 218 13.27 -40.08 -5.71
N PRO A 219 14.09 -39.70 -6.73
CA PRO A 219 15.19 -38.79 -6.58
C PRO A 219 14.70 -37.45 -5.97
N ALA A 220 15.46 -36.93 -5.02
CA ALA A 220 15.17 -35.67 -4.33
C ALA A 220 14.78 -34.60 -5.35
N ARG A 221 13.59 -34.02 -5.20
CA ARG A 221 13.10 -32.99 -6.13
C ARG A 221 14.18 -31.92 -6.31
N PRO A 222 14.62 -31.63 -7.56
CA PRO A 222 15.66 -30.66 -7.82
C PRO A 222 15.23 -29.31 -7.22
N ALA A 223 16.20 -28.59 -6.62
CA ALA A 223 15.95 -27.27 -6.05
C ALA A 223 15.27 -26.38 -7.11
N PRO A 224 14.22 -25.65 -6.76
CA PRO A 224 13.47 -24.86 -7.73
C PRO A 224 14.41 -23.89 -8.46
N ARG A 225 14.50 -24.06 -9.78
CA ARG A 225 15.30 -23.23 -10.68
C ARG A 225 14.85 -21.77 -10.53
N LYS A 226 15.78 -20.84 -10.40
CA LYS A 226 15.47 -19.40 -10.40
C LYS A 226 14.87 -19.03 -11.77
N PRO A 227 13.71 -18.34 -11.80
CA PRO A 227 13.08 -17.99 -13.07
C PRO A 227 14.00 -17.04 -13.89
N SER A 228 13.99 -17.18 -15.20
CA SER A 228 14.66 -16.28 -16.12
C SER A 228 14.02 -14.88 -16.07
N VAL A 229 14.71 -13.84 -16.62
CA VAL A 229 14.13 -12.48 -16.71
C VAL A 229 12.81 -12.50 -17.47
N ARG A 230 12.77 -13.21 -18.61
CA ARG A 230 11.57 -13.34 -19.46
C ARG A 230 10.41 -14.00 -18.70
N GLU A 231 10.67 -15.07 -17.97
CA GLU A 231 9.68 -15.74 -17.12
C GLU A 231 9.18 -14.82 -16.00
N THR A 232 10.08 -14.02 -15.41
CA THR A 232 9.73 -13.08 -14.36
C THR A 232 8.82 -11.96 -14.90
N VAL A 233 9.15 -11.37 -16.06
CA VAL A 233 8.33 -10.34 -16.71
C VAL A 233 6.96 -10.92 -17.12
N ALA A 234 6.90 -12.17 -17.57
CA ALA A 234 5.65 -12.87 -17.88
C ALA A 234 4.72 -13.04 -16.65
N ASN A 235 5.24 -12.88 -15.43
CA ASN A 235 4.42 -12.89 -14.22
C ASN A 235 3.45 -11.70 -14.14
N VAL A 236 3.74 -10.56 -14.78
CA VAL A 236 2.86 -9.37 -14.77
C VAL A 236 1.52 -9.69 -15.45
N PRO A 237 1.47 -10.02 -16.75
CA PRO A 237 0.22 -10.38 -17.38
C PRO A 237 -0.42 -11.63 -16.77
N ALA A 238 0.39 -12.60 -16.32
CA ALA A 238 -0.12 -13.81 -15.68
C ALA A 238 -0.78 -13.51 -14.32
N SER A 239 -0.27 -12.54 -13.55
CA SER A 239 -0.90 -12.09 -12.32
C SER A 239 -2.14 -11.24 -12.59
N TRP A 240 -2.08 -10.33 -13.58
CA TRP A 240 -3.20 -9.48 -13.94
C TRP A 240 -4.40 -10.24 -14.51
N ARG A 241 -4.17 -11.32 -15.28
CA ARG A 241 -5.24 -12.17 -15.82
C ARG A 241 -6.06 -12.86 -14.73
N ARG A 242 -5.52 -13.00 -13.51
CA ARG A 242 -6.24 -13.59 -12.38
C ARG A 242 -7.28 -12.62 -11.84
N PRO A 243 -8.56 -13.00 -11.79
CA PRO A 243 -9.62 -12.13 -11.25
C PRO A 243 -9.37 -11.76 -9.80
N GLU A 244 -8.69 -12.60 -9.03
CA GLU A 244 -8.34 -12.37 -7.63
C GLU A 244 -7.32 -11.23 -7.47
N THR A 245 -6.33 -11.11 -8.36
CA THR A 245 -5.38 -9.98 -8.37
C THR A 245 -6.08 -8.69 -8.75
N ARG A 246 -6.98 -8.73 -9.74
CA ARG A 246 -7.81 -7.58 -10.12
C ARG A 246 -8.75 -7.17 -9.00
N LEU A 247 -9.34 -8.12 -8.28
CA LEU A 247 -10.13 -7.82 -7.09
C LEU A 247 -9.30 -7.10 -6.02
N GLY A 248 -8.08 -7.58 -5.76
CA GLY A 248 -7.15 -6.91 -4.85
C GLY A 248 -6.81 -5.48 -5.29
N PHE A 249 -6.48 -5.30 -6.58
CA PHE A 249 -6.17 -4.00 -7.20
C PHE A 249 -7.32 -3.00 -7.00
N TRP A 250 -8.54 -3.38 -7.41
CA TRP A 250 -9.70 -2.51 -7.32
C TRP A 250 -10.16 -2.29 -5.87
N THR A 251 -10.01 -3.29 -4.99
CA THR A 251 -10.27 -3.11 -3.55
C THR A 251 -9.35 -2.04 -2.98
N HIS A 252 -8.03 -2.13 -3.24
CA HIS A 252 -7.06 -1.16 -2.75
C HIS A 252 -7.33 0.23 -3.31
N GLN A 253 -7.59 0.35 -4.61
CA GLN A 253 -7.92 1.61 -5.26
C GLN A 253 -9.22 2.22 -4.71
N ALA A 254 -10.33 1.49 -4.75
CA ALA A 254 -11.66 2.00 -4.39
C ALA A 254 -11.75 2.48 -2.93
N THR A 255 -10.94 1.89 -2.05
CA THR A 255 -10.97 2.26 -0.62
C THR A 255 -9.92 3.31 -0.25
N MET A 256 -8.70 3.25 -0.82
CA MET A 256 -7.60 4.14 -0.44
C MET A 256 -7.70 5.54 -1.03
N VAL A 257 -8.12 5.64 -2.31
CA VAL A 257 -7.94 6.85 -3.13
C VAL A 257 -8.61 8.07 -2.52
N THR A 258 -9.87 7.93 -2.07
CA THR A 258 -10.65 9.03 -1.50
C THR A 258 -9.95 9.65 -0.30
N GLY A 259 -9.49 8.80 0.63
CA GLY A 259 -8.81 9.27 1.84
C GLY A 259 -7.46 9.94 1.54
N VAL A 260 -6.68 9.39 0.62
CA VAL A 260 -5.37 9.97 0.23
C VAL A 260 -5.55 11.32 -0.45
N VAL A 261 -6.46 11.43 -1.40
CA VAL A 261 -6.68 12.68 -2.16
C VAL A 261 -7.23 13.78 -1.25
N VAL A 262 -8.17 13.46 -0.35
CA VAL A 262 -8.70 14.42 0.62
C VAL A 262 -7.63 14.81 1.65
N SER A 263 -6.91 13.87 2.23
CA SER A 263 -5.97 14.18 3.31
C SER A 263 -4.69 14.87 2.86
N LEU A 264 -4.22 14.63 1.62
CA LEU A 264 -2.92 15.14 1.16
C LEU A 264 -3.02 16.29 0.16
N VAL A 265 -4.14 16.44 -0.54
CA VAL A 265 -4.21 17.39 -1.66
C VAL A 265 -5.40 18.35 -1.53
N TRP A 266 -6.62 17.85 -1.65
CA TRP A 266 -7.80 18.69 -1.87
C TRP A 266 -8.69 18.93 -0.66
N GLY A 267 -8.50 18.23 0.46
CA GLY A 267 -9.35 18.40 1.63
C GLY A 267 -9.16 19.75 2.32
N PHE A 268 -7.91 20.18 2.49
CA PHE A 268 -7.65 21.48 3.11
C PHE A 268 -8.16 22.65 2.26
N PRO A 269 -7.84 22.75 0.95
CA PRO A 269 -8.40 23.79 0.07
C PRO A 269 -9.94 23.78 0.03
N TYR A 270 -10.57 22.61 -0.08
CA TYR A 270 -12.03 22.52 -0.03
C TYR A 270 -12.63 23.13 1.25
N LEU A 271 -12.01 22.84 2.41
CA LEU A 271 -12.48 23.35 3.70
C LEU A 271 -12.26 24.87 3.80
N THR A 272 -11.11 25.37 3.40
CA THR A 272 -10.75 26.80 3.56
C THR A 272 -11.36 27.67 2.46
N GLU A 273 -11.13 27.34 1.20
CA GLU A 273 -11.55 28.14 0.06
C GLU A 273 -13.01 27.85 -0.33
N GLY A 274 -13.40 26.57 -0.32
CA GLY A 274 -14.77 26.17 -0.66
C GLY A 274 -15.80 26.49 0.43
N LEU A 275 -15.55 26.01 1.65
CA LEU A 275 -16.50 26.16 2.77
C LEU A 275 -16.26 27.40 3.64
N GLY A 276 -15.11 28.07 3.50
CA GLY A 276 -14.76 29.25 4.28
C GLY A 276 -14.33 28.96 5.73
N TYR A 277 -13.84 27.76 6.01
CA TYR A 277 -13.30 27.42 7.33
C TYR A 277 -12.01 28.19 7.59
N SER A 278 -11.76 28.54 8.87
CA SER A 278 -10.42 29.00 9.26
C SER A 278 -9.41 27.87 9.10
N SER A 279 -8.13 28.21 8.90
CA SER A 279 -7.06 27.22 8.78
C SER A 279 -7.00 26.27 9.99
N ALA A 280 -7.27 26.77 11.20
CA ALA A 280 -7.34 25.98 12.43
C ALA A 280 -8.50 24.97 12.40
N ALA A 281 -9.70 25.39 11.94
CA ALA A 281 -10.85 24.49 11.82
C ALA A 281 -10.63 23.44 10.74
N ALA A 282 -10.03 23.79 9.60
CA ALA A 282 -9.68 22.86 8.54
C ALA A 282 -8.63 21.82 9.01
N ALA A 283 -7.59 22.25 9.69
CA ALA A 283 -6.59 21.38 10.29
C ALA A 283 -7.20 20.43 11.34
N SER A 284 -8.16 20.91 12.14
CA SER A 284 -8.91 20.09 13.09
C SER A 284 -9.68 18.97 12.39
N GLN A 285 -10.36 19.23 11.27
CA GLN A 285 -11.08 18.20 10.49
C GLN A 285 -10.11 17.14 9.92
N LEU A 286 -8.94 17.55 9.42
CA LEU A 286 -7.92 16.60 8.97
C LEU A 286 -7.35 15.78 10.13
N SER A 287 -7.23 16.36 11.32
CA SER A 287 -6.83 15.62 12.52
C SER A 287 -7.86 14.58 12.93
N VAL A 288 -9.15 14.90 12.85
CA VAL A 288 -10.25 13.94 13.07
C VAL A 288 -10.14 12.77 12.09
N TYR A 289 -9.87 13.03 10.80
CA TYR A 289 -9.62 11.98 9.81
C TYR A 289 -8.47 11.05 10.24
N VAL A 290 -7.33 11.61 10.69
CA VAL A 290 -6.16 10.81 11.11
C VAL A 290 -6.49 9.95 12.32
N VAL A 291 -7.15 10.52 13.33
CA VAL A 291 -7.59 9.78 14.54
C VAL A 291 -8.56 8.65 14.17
N ALA A 292 -9.55 8.95 13.33
CA ALA A 292 -10.51 7.95 12.87
C ALA A 292 -9.82 6.81 12.08
N LEU A 293 -8.83 7.13 11.23
CA LEU A 293 -8.04 6.15 10.50
C LEU A 293 -7.30 5.20 11.46
N LEU A 294 -6.67 5.74 12.52
CA LEU A 294 -6.01 4.93 13.54
C LEU A 294 -7.00 4.02 14.26
N VAL A 295 -8.16 4.57 14.68
CA VAL A 295 -9.22 3.80 15.35
C VAL A 295 -9.71 2.66 14.44
N PHE A 296 -10.07 2.93 13.18
CA PHE A 296 -10.50 1.88 12.25
C PHE A 296 -9.41 0.83 12.01
N SER A 297 -8.14 1.21 12.03
CA SER A 297 -7.02 0.27 11.87
C SER A 297 -6.99 -0.78 12.97
N LEU A 298 -7.38 -0.43 14.20
CA LEU A 298 -7.41 -1.36 15.34
C LEU A 298 -8.50 -2.44 15.20
N PHE A 299 -9.55 -2.19 14.40
CA PHE A 299 -10.66 -3.13 14.23
C PHE A 299 -10.60 -3.88 12.89
N ILE A 300 -10.39 -3.18 11.78
CA ILE A 300 -10.46 -3.76 10.43
C ILE A 300 -9.36 -4.80 10.21
N GLY A 301 -8.12 -4.51 10.62
CA GLY A 301 -6.99 -5.43 10.47
C GLY A 301 -7.21 -6.77 11.17
N PRO A 302 -7.45 -6.80 12.50
CA PRO A 302 -7.72 -8.03 13.23
C PRO A 302 -8.95 -8.79 12.71
N LEU A 303 -10.03 -8.09 12.34
CA LEU A 303 -11.24 -8.72 11.83
C LEU A 303 -10.99 -9.39 10.47
N ALA A 304 -10.30 -8.71 9.56
CA ALA A 304 -9.88 -9.27 8.27
C ALA A 304 -8.95 -10.48 8.43
N GLY A 305 -8.11 -10.49 9.48
CA GLY A 305 -7.25 -11.62 9.81
C GLY A 305 -8.02 -12.84 10.33
N ARG A 306 -8.93 -12.61 11.29
CA ARG A 306 -9.68 -13.69 11.95
C ARG A 306 -10.80 -14.28 11.09
N LYS A 307 -11.42 -13.48 10.23
CA LYS A 307 -12.58 -13.88 9.41
C LYS A 307 -12.33 -13.62 7.91
N PRO A 308 -11.63 -14.52 7.20
CA PRO A 308 -11.36 -14.35 5.76
C PRO A 308 -12.61 -14.14 4.91
N THR A 309 -13.74 -14.74 5.30
CA THR A 309 -15.04 -14.60 4.61
C THR A 309 -15.57 -13.16 4.62
N TRP A 310 -15.15 -12.33 5.59
CA TRP A 310 -15.61 -10.96 5.75
C TRP A 310 -14.77 -9.94 4.98
N ARG A 311 -13.59 -10.34 4.45
CA ARG A 311 -12.67 -9.44 3.73
C ARG A 311 -13.35 -8.70 2.59
N THR A 312 -13.96 -9.44 1.68
CA THR A 312 -14.61 -8.84 0.50
C THR A 312 -15.82 -8.00 0.85
N PRO A 313 -16.77 -8.45 1.70
CA PRO A 313 -17.87 -7.61 2.17
C PRO A 313 -17.41 -6.33 2.87
N MET A 314 -16.38 -6.40 3.73
CA MET A 314 -15.83 -5.22 4.40
C MET A 314 -15.21 -4.23 3.41
N GLY A 315 -14.42 -4.73 2.43
CA GLY A 315 -13.84 -3.90 1.39
C GLY A 315 -14.91 -3.21 0.54
N LEU A 316 -15.96 -3.94 0.15
CA LEU A 316 -17.06 -3.39 -0.64
C LEU A 316 -17.86 -2.35 0.16
N LEU A 317 -18.18 -2.63 1.42
CA LEU A 317 -18.85 -1.67 2.30
C LEU A 317 -18.01 -0.37 2.46
N ALA A 318 -16.71 -0.51 2.69
CA ALA A 318 -15.81 0.63 2.81
C ALA A 318 -15.76 1.45 1.51
N ALA A 319 -15.66 0.79 0.35
CA ALA A 319 -15.65 1.46 -0.95
C ALA A 319 -16.95 2.23 -1.21
N LEU A 320 -18.11 1.60 -0.97
CA LEU A 320 -19.41 2.24 -1.10
C LEU A 320 -19.57 3.41 -0.12
N ALA A 321 -19.17 3.24 1.13
CA ALA A 321 -19.23 4.29 2.15
C ALA A 321 -18.36 5.48 1.79
N CYS A 322 -17.11 5.26 1.32
CA CYS A 322 -16.22 6.32 0.87
C CYS A 322 -16.78 7.07 -0.35
N ALA A 323 -17.29 6.34 -1.36
CA ALA A 323 -17.88 6.95 -2.54
C ALA A 323 -19.14 7.76 -2.17
N GLY A 324 -20.03 7.21 -1.33
CA GLY A 324 -21.23 7.88 -0.84
C GLY A 324 -20.91 9.12 0.00
N ALA A 325 -19.87 9.06 0.84
CA ALA A 325 -19.43 10.17 1.67
C ALA A 325 -18.99 11.38 0.83
N ILE A 326 -18.17 11.15 -0.21
CA ILE A 326 -17.77 12.23 -1.13
C ILE A 326 -18.96 12.74 -1.96
N ALA A 327 -19.82 11.83 -2.45
CA ALA A 327 -21.04 12.23 -3.14
C ALA A 327 -21.95 13.10 -2.25
N THR A 328 -22.02 12.84 -0.95
CA THR A 328 -22.76 13.68 0.01
C THR A 328 -22.27 15.11 0.03
N LEU A 329 -20.94 15.34 0.04
CA LEU A 329 -20.38 16.71 -0.01
C LEU A 329 -20.65 17.39 -1.37
N ALA A 330 -20.51 16.64 -2.46
CA ALA A 330 -20.71 17.17 -3.82
C ALA A 330 -22.17 17.59 -4.07
N LEU A 331 -23.12 16.75 -3.60
CA LEU A 331 -24.55 16.88 -3.88
C LEU A 331 -25.35 17.55 -2.76
N TRP A 332 -24.69 18.03 -1.69
CA TRP A 332 -25.40 18.63 -0.56
C TRP A 332 -26.27 19.80 -0.99
N PRO A 333 -27.54 19.87 -0.56
CA PRO A 333 -28.42 21.00 -0.87
C PRO A 333 -27.81 22.33 -0.45
N GLY A 334 -27.77 23.32 -1.36
CA GLY A 334 -27.12 24.59 -1.12
C GLY A 334 -25.61 24.58 -1.04
N GLY A 335 -24.96 23.39 -1.15
CA GLY A 335 -23.49 23.24 -1.19
C GLY A 335 -22.76 23.43 0.14
N ARG A 336 -23.44 23.84 1.20
CA ARG A 336 -22.86 24.08 2.53
C ARG A 336 -23.40 23.10 3.57
N PRO A 337 -22.79 21.89 3.69
CA PRO A 337 -23.19 20.94 4.70
C PRO A 337 -22.87 21.48 6.11
N PRO A 338 -23.69 21.12 7.12
CA PRO A 338 -23.35 21.40 8.52
C PRO A 338 -22.01 20.80 8.91
N GLY A 339 -21.28 21.42 9.84
CA GLY A 339 -19.97 20.94 10.29
C GLY A 339 -19.98 19.50 10.79
N SER A 340 -21.07 19.06 11.43
CA SER A 340 -21.26 17.65 11.85
C SER A 340 -21.27 16.67 10.66
N VAL A 341 -21.88 17.07 9.54
CA VAL A 341 -21.87 16.24 8.31
C VAL A 341 -20.49 16.19 7.70
N VAL A 342 -19.75 17.32 7.66
CA VAL A 342 -18.37 17.35 7.19
C VAL A 342 -17.51 16.42 8.05
N THR A 343 -17.61 16.52 9.37
CA THR A 343 -16.91 15.64 10.31
C THR A 343 -17.26 14.15 10.08
N ALA A 344 -18.54 13.84 9.93
CA ALA A 344 -18.99 12.46 9.67
C ALA A 344 -18.40 11.93 8.35
N VAL A 345 -18.36 12.74 7.29
CA VAL A 345 -17.73 12.36 6.02
C VAL A 345 -16.25 12.08 6.20
N PHE A 346 -15.49 12.94 6.90
CA PHE A 346 -14.06 12.71 7.16
C PHE A 346 -13.80 11.46 7.99
N VAL A 347 -14.67 11.14 8.96
CA VAL A 347 -14.62 9.88 9.71
C VAL A 347 -14.90 8.69 8.79
N ILE A 348 -15.92 8.75 7.94
CA ILE A 348 -16.28 7.64 7.04
C ILE A 348 -15.15 7.35 6.05
N ILE A 349 -14.59 8.37 5.38
CA ILE A 349 -13.51 8.15 4.41
C ILE A 349 -12.23 7.62 5.06
N ALA A 350 -12.00 7.91 6.35
CA ALA A 350 -10.86 7.38 7.09
C ALA A 350 -10.86 5.84 7.20
N MET A 351 -12.04 5.21 7.15
CA MET A 351 -12.17 3.74 7.12
C MET A 351 -11.50 3.13 5.89
N GLY A 352 -11.43 3.86 4.79
CA GLY A 352 -10.88 3.40 3.52
C GLY A 352 -9.42 2.99 3.61
N GLY A 353 -8.59 3.71 4.36
CA GLY A 353 -7.16 3.40 4.54
C GLY A 353 -6.93 1.98 5.08
N PRO A 354 -7.43 1.63 6.27
CA PRO A 354 -7.33 0.26 6.80
C PRO A 354 -8.02 -0.79 5.92
N ALA A 355 -9.16 -0.48 5.30
CA ALA A 355 -9.86 -1.41 4.42
C ALA A 355 -9.06 -1.71 3.15
N SER A 356 -8.22 -0.79 2.68
CA SER A 356 -7.38 -0.97 1.50
C SER A 356 -6.38 -2.12 1.66
N GLN A 357 -5.96 -2.42 2.89
CA GLN A 357 -5.05 -3.53 3.20
C GLN A 357 -5.63 -4.90 2.83
N ILE A 358 -6.96 -5.00 2.73
CA ILE A 358 -7.64 -6.22 2.26
C ILE A 358 -7.16 -6.62 0.85
N GLY A 359 -6.84 -5.65 -0.01
CA GLY A 359 -6.29 -5.90 -1.34
C GLY A 359 -5.02 -6.75 -1.31
N PHE A 360 -4.12 -6.50 -0.35
CA PHE A 360 -2.89 -7.28 -0.18
C PHE A 360 -3.13 -8.69 0.37
N HIS A 361 -4.17 -8.86 1.21
CA HIS A 361 -4.58 -10.19 1.64
C HIS A 361 -5.05 -11.03 0.44
N LEU A 362 -5.84 -10.45 -0.47
CA LEU A 362 -6.30 -11.11 -1.68
C LEU A 362 -5.13 -11.45 -2.61
N ALA A 363 -4.15 -10.54 -2.77
CA ALA A 363 -2.94 -10.82 -3.54
C ALA A 363 -2.17 -12.04 -2.99
N ARG A 364 -2.02 -12.12 -1.66
CA ARG A 364 -1.33 -13.24 -1.01
C ARG A 364 -2.10 -14.56 -1.12
N ASP A 365 -3.40 -14.53 -0.86
CA ASP A 365 -4.21 -15.74 -0.71
C ASP A 365 -4.39 -16.50 -2.03
N TYR A 366 -4.37 -15.78 -3.15
CA TYR A 366 -4.75 -16.35 -4.45
C TYR A 366 -3.61 -16.40 -5.48
N ASN A 367 -2.41 -15.88 -5.15
CA ASN A 367 -1.25 -15.98 -6.03
C ASN A 367 -0.23 -16.99 -5.49
N PRO A 368 0.42 -17.78 -6.38
CA PRO A 368 1.50 -18.68 -5.98
C PRO A 368 2.69 -17.88 -5.44
N ALA A 369 3.45 -18.49 -4.52
CA ALA A 369 4.58 -17.89 -3.84
C ALA A 369 5.60 -17.21 -4.78
N VAL A 370 5.78 -17.76 -5.98
CA VAL A 370 6.74 -17.27 -7.00
C VAL A 370 6.40 -15.89 -7.56
N ARG A 371 5.16 -15.39 -7.40
CA ARG A 371 4.71 -14.09 -7.93
C ARG A 371 3.85 -13.27 -6.95
N ILE A 372 3.92 -13.60 -5.66
CA ILE A 372 3.20 -12.83 -4.63
C ILE A 372 3.61 -11.36 -4.66
N SER A 373 4.91 -11.06 -4.80
CA SER A 373 5.40 -9.68 -4.79
C SER A 373 4.99 -8.90 -6.03
N THR A 374 4.99 -9.56 -7.20
CA THR A 374 4.43 -8.97 -8.43
C THR A 374 2.95 -8.63 -8.28
N ALA A 375 2.16 -9.55 -7.73
CA ALA A 375 0.74 -9.30 -7.46
C ALA A 375 0.53 -8.20 -6.42
N THR A 376 1.34 -8.16 -5.36
CA THR A 376 1.33 -7.11 -4.34
C THR A 376 1.69 -5.74 -4.94
N GLY A 377 2.70 -5.70 -5.82
CA GLY A 377 3.08 -4.50 -6.55
C GLY A 377 1.96 -3.97 -7.45
N LEU A 378 1.28 -4.86 -8.18
CA LEU A 378 0.10 -4.51 -8.97
C LEU A 378 -1.02 -3.91 -8.10
N VAL A 379 -1.32 -4.54 -6.96
CA VAL A 379 -2.34 -4.04 -6.01
C VAL A 379 -1.96 -2.64 -5.51
N ASN A 380 -0.71 -2.45 -5.09
CA ASN A 380 -0.24 -1.16 -4.58
C ASN A 380 -0.22 -0.08 -5.67
N ALA A 381 0.18 -0.44 -6.90
CA ALA A 381 0.10 0.46 -8.05
C ALA A 381 -1.33 0.98 -8.27
N GLY A 382 -2.36 0.14 -8.06
CA GLY A 382 -3.77 0.55 -8.19
C GLY A 382 -4.13 1.73 -7.29
N GLY A 383 -3.76 1.68 -6.01
CA GLY A 383 -4.03 2.77 -5.06
C GLY A 383 -3.33 4.08 -5.44
N PHE A 384 -2.03 4.03 -5.69
CA PHE A 384 -1.26 5.25 -5.99
C PHE A 384 -1.56 5.85 -7.36
N THR A 385 -1.71 5.00 -8.40
CA THR A 385 -2.13 5.47 -9.73
C THR A 385 -3.54 6.08 -9.67
N GLY A 386 -4.46 5.42 -8.97
CA GLY A 386 -5.81 5.94 -8.76
C GLY A 386 -5.81 7.27 -8.01
N ALA A 387 -4.99 7.42 -6.96
CA ALA A 387 -4.87 8.67 -6.21
C ALA A 387 -4.32 9.80 -7.10
N MET A 388 -3.27 9.52 -7.88
CA MET A 388 -2.68 10.47 -8.81
C MET A 388 -3.68 10.91 -9.88
N VAL A 389 -4.35 9.96 -10.54
CA VAL A 389 -5.38 10.26 -11.56
C VAL A 389 -6.52 11.08 -10.95
N THR A 390 -7.00 10.70 -9.77
CA THR A 390 -8.10 11.43 -9.11
C THR A 390 -7.67 12.83 -8.71
N ALA A 391 -6.46 13.01 -8.15
CA ALA A 391 -5.96 14.34 -7.79
C ALA A 391 -5.83 15.26 -9.01
N ILE A 392 -5.35 14.73 -10.15
CA ILE A 392 -5.25 15.46 -11.41
C ILE A 392 -6.65 15.82 -11.95
N VAL A 393 -7.57 14.86 -11.97
CA VAL A 393 -8.93 15.11 -12.47
C VAL A 393 -9.63 16.18 -11.65
N VAL A 394 -9.50 16.15 -10.32
CA VAL A 394 -10.05 17.19 -9.43
C VAL A 394 -9.44 18.54 -9.76
N GLY A 395 -8.11 18.64 -9.93
CA GLY A 395 -7.44 19.88 -10.32
C GLY A 395 -7.91 20.41 -11.67
N VAL A 396 -7.95 19.55 -12.71
CA VAL A 396 -8.43 19.94 -14.04
C VAL A 396 -9.89 20.41 -14.02
N VAL A 397 -10.75 19.76 -13.25
CA VAL A 397 -12.15 20.20 -13.11
C VAL A 397 -12.22 21.56 -12.44
N LEU A 398 -11.42 21.81 -11.39
CA LEU A 398 -11.34 23.11 -10.74
C LEU A 398 -10.86 24.19 -11.70
N ASP A 399 -9.79 23.96 -12.46
CA ASP A 399 -9.23 24.91 -13.42
C ASP A 399 -10.25 25.28 -14.52
N ILE A 400 -10.93 24.26 -15.05
CA ILE A 400 -11.95 24.47 -16.09
C ILE A 400 -13.18 25.20 -15.55
N SER A 401 -13.66 24.81 -14.36
CA SER A 401 -14.89 25.40 -13.80
C SER A 401 -14.70 26.83 -13.28
N SER A 402 -13.51 27.13 -12.71
CA SER A 402 -13.17 28.47 -12.22
C SER A 402 -12.79 29.47 -13.34
N GLY A 403 -12.49 28.95 -14.54
CA GLY A 403 -12.06 29.81 -15.67
C GLY A 403 -10.76 30.58 -15.40
N GLY A 404 -9.87 30.07 -14.54
CA GLY A 404 -8.61 30.69 -14.16
C GLY A 404 -8.75 31.79 -13.08
N THR A 405 -9.92 31.90 -12.46
CA THR A 405 -10.16 32.76 -11.28
C THR A 405 -10.04 31.95 -9.97
N ALA A 406 -10.19 32.59 -8.83
CA ALA A 406 -10.26 31.88 -7.56
C ALA A 406 -11.45 30.92 -7.53
N ALA A 407 -11.18 29.65 -7.19
CA ALA A 407 -12.19 28.60 -7.18
C ALA A 407 -13.27 28.89 -6.14
N THR A 408 -14.53 28.75 -6.54
CA THR A 408 -15.70 28.94 -5.69
C THR A 408 -16.17 27.62 -5.08
N LEU A 409 -17.09 27.66 -4.13
CA LEU A 409 -17.74 26.47 -3.59
C LEU A 409 -18.38 25.61 -4.69
N THR A 410 -18.95 26.21 -5.73
CA THR A 410 -19.57 25.51 -6.85
C THR A 410 -18.52 24.71 -7.63
N ASP A 411 -17.34 25.28 -7.84
CA ASP A 411 -16.22 24.62 -8.55
C ASP A 411 -15.72 23.42 -7.74
N TYR A 412 -15.57 23.56 -6.42
CA TYR A 412 -15.27 22.43 -5.53
C TYR A 412 -16.33 21.35 -5.56
N ARG A 413 -17.61 21.68 -5.71
CA ARG A 413 -18.69 20.68 -5.84
C ARG A 413 -18.57 19.89 -7.12
N TRP A 414 -18.26 20.51 -8.26
CA TRP A 414 -17.97 19.81 -9.51
C TRP A 414 -16.77 18.88 -9.39
N ALA A 415 -15.70 19.36 -8.78
CA ALA A 415 -14.48 18.59 -8.55
C ALA A 415 -14.70 17.38 -7.63
N LEU A 416 -15.44 17.54 -6.53
CA LEU A 416 -15.85 16.45 -5.65
C LEU A 416 -16.83 15.49 -6.35
N GLY A 417 -17.68 15.99 -7.25
CA GLY A 417 -18.55 15.18 -8.09
C GLY A 417 -17.75 14.26 -9.02
N ALA A 418 -16.72 14.80 -9.69
CA ALA A 418 -15.80 14.01 -10.50
C ALA A 418 -15.06 12.95 -9.69
N MET A 419 -14.60 13.31 -8.48
CA MET A 419 -13.99 12.36 -7.54
C MET A 419 -14.96 11.26 -7.13
N ALA A 420 -16.22 11.59 -6.85
CA ALA A 420 -17.26 10.61 -6.52
C ALA A 420 -17.52 9.64 -7.67
N LEU A 421 -17.57 10.14 -8.91
CA LEU A 421 -17.73 9.30 -10.10
C LEU A 421 -16.56 8.32 -10.28
N LEU A 422 -15.32 8.76 -10.07
CA LEU A 422 -14.15 7.90 -10.11
C LEU A 422 -14.17 6.84 -8.99
N ALA A 423 -14.62 7.21 -7.78
CA ALA A 423 -14.78 6.28 -6.66
C ALA A 423 -15.87 5.23 -6.95
N VAL A 424 -17.00 5.65 -7.52
CA VAL A 424 -18.07 4.74 -7.97
C VAL A 424 -17.55 3.81 -9.08
N GLY A 425 -16.85 4.34 -10.09
CA GLY A 425 -16.25 3.56 -11.16
C GLY A 425 -15.29 2.47 -10.64
N SER A 426 -14.43 2.84 -9.68
CA SER A 426 -13.52 1.89 -9.02
C SER A 426 -14.28 0.82 -8.21
N THR A 427 -15.38 1.21 -7.55
CA THR A 427 -16.24 0.29 -6.79
C THR A 427 -16.97 -0.68 -7.72
N VAL A 428 -17.46 -0.21 -8.87
CA VAL A 428 -18.08 -1.06 -9.92
C VAL A 428 -17.05 -2.04 -10.48
N ALA A 429 -15.82 -1.60 -10.75
CA ALA A 429 -14.74 -2.47 -11.21
C ALA A 429 -14.34 -3.52 -10.16
N MET A 430 -14.34 -3.13 -8.87
CA MET A 430 -14.15 -4.05 -7.74
C MET A 430 -15.27 -5.11 -7.73
N PHE A 431 -16.53 -4.71 -7.85
CA PHE A 431 -17.68 -5.63 -7.87
C PHE A 431 -17.62 -6.58 -9.06
N GLY A 432 -17.30 -6.09 -10.26
CA GLY A 432 -17.10 -6.93 -11.44
C GLY A 432 -15.98 -7.97 -11.27
N SER A 433 -14.88 -7.57 -10.62
CA SER A 433 -13.78 -8.48 -10.29
C SER A 433 -14.18 -9.53 -9.24
N LEU A 434 -15.01 -9.13 -8.26
CA LEU A 434 -15.59 -10.05 -7.27
C LEU A 434 -16.45 -11.13 -7.94
N LEU A 435 -17.30 -10.77 -8.89
CA LEU A 435 -18.10 -11.74 -9.64
C LEU A 435 -17.22 -12.75 -10.39
N GLY A 436 -16.12 -12.30 -10.98
CA GLY A 436 -15.12 -13.18 -11.58
C GLY A 436 -14.47 -14.16 -10.61
N VAL A 437 -14.12 -13.69 -9.41
CA VAL A 437 -13.58 -14.56 -8.35
C VAL A 437 -14.62 -15.57 -7.87
N ARG A 438 -15.86 -15.14 -7.67
CA ARG A 438 -16.97 -16.03 -7.26
C ARG A 438 -17.20 -17.14 -8.28
N THR A 439 -17.21 -16.80 -9.56
CA THR A 439 -17.35 -17.79 -10.64
C THR A 439 -16.23 -18.83 -10.58
N LEU A 440 -14.98 -18.39 -10.44
CA LEU A 440 -13.84 -19.30 -10.32
C LEU A 440 -13.93 -20.20 -9.07
N VAL A 441 -14.36 -19.66 -7.95
CA VAL A 441 -14.55 -20.42 -6.71
C VAL A 441 -15.65 -21.47 -6.86
N LEU A 442 -16.79 -21.12 -7.50
CA LEU A 442 -17.89 -22.05 -7.77
C LEU A 442 -17.44 -23.20 -8.69
N GLU A 443 -16.65 -22.89 -9.72
CA GLU A 443 -16.09 -23.93 -10.62
C GLU A 443 -15.13 -24.87 -9.89
N ARG A 444 -14.26 -24.35 -9.01
CA ARG A 444 -13.36 -25.16 -8.18
C ARG A 444 -14.14 -26.07 -7.21
N MET A 445 -15.18 -25.51 -6.58
CA MET A 445 -16.06 -26.28 -5.70
C MET A 445 -16.76 -27.41 -6.48
N ALA A 446 -17.24 -27.15 -7.70
CA ALA A 446 -17.86 -28.15 -8.55
C ALA A 446 -16.90 -29.28 -8.95
N ARG A 447 -15.59 -28.98 -9.05
CA ARG A 447 -14.52 -29.99 -9.28
C ARG A 447 -14.03 -30.69 -7.99
N GLY A 448 -14.62 -30.37 -6.83
CA GLY A 448 -14.19 -30.94 -5.54
C GLY A 448 -12.86 -30.39 -5.01
N GLU A 449 -12.33 -29.30 -5.59
CA GLU A 449 -11.08 -28.67 -5.16
C GLU A 449 -11.26 -27.97 -3.80
N ARG A 450 -10.19 -27.92 -2.99
CA ARG A 450 -10.19 -27.13 -1.75
C ARG A 450 -10.18 -25.64 -2.07
N VAL A 451 -11.13 -24.90 -1.49
CA VAL A 451 -11.25 -23.44 -1.61
C VAL A 451 -11.06 -22.77 -0.26
N ILE A 452 -10.44 -21.57 -0.25
CA ILE A 452 -10.19 -20.78 0.97
C ILE A 452 -11.51 -20.31 1.58
N VAL A 453 -12.44 -19.87 0.74
CA VAL A 453 -13.78 -19.39 1.14
C VAL A 453 -14.81 -20.09 0.29
N ARG A 454 -15.73 -20.85 0.91
CA ARG A 454 -16.89 -21.41 0.22
C ARG A 454 -17.91 -20.31 -0.07
N VAL A 455 -18.49 -20.33 -1.25
CA VAL A 455 -19.52 -19.39 -1.69
C VAL A 455 -20.77 -20.15 -2.09
N THR A 456 -21.94 -19.56 -1.81
CA THR A 456 -23.23 -20.08 -2.31
C THR A 456 -23.54 -19.40 -3.64
N GLU A 457 -24.02 -20.14 -4.62
CA GLU A 457 -24.42 -19.60 -5.90
C GLU A 457 -25.67 -18.73 -5.77
N HIS A 458 -25.61 -17.52 -6.32
CA HIS A 458 -26.74 -16.58 -6.40
C HIS A 458 -27.13 -16.29 -7.86
N TRP A 459 -28.29 -15.66 -8.09
CA TRP A 459 -28.78 -15.35 -9.41
C TRP A 459 -27.82 -14.45 -10.23
N TRP A 460 -27.12 -13.53 -9.59
CA TRP A 460 -26.13 -12.66 -10.23
C TRP A 460 -24.88 -13.41 -10.72
N ASP A 461 -24.48 -14.51 -10.06
CA ASP A 461 -23.37 -15.35 -10.50
C ASP A 461 -23.74 -16.04 -11.84
N ARG A 462 -25.01 -16.46 -11.96
CA ARG A 462 -25.57 -17.04 -13.21
C ARG A 462 -25.63 -15.99 -14.32
N LEU A 463 -26.07 -14.77 -14.02
CA LEU A 463 -26.14 -13.67 -14.96
C LEU A 463 -24.72 -13.30 -15.47
N TYR A 464 -23.76 -13.18 -14.55
CA TYR A 464 -22.37 -12.85 -14.90
C TYR A 464 -21.76 -13.90 -15.84
N ARG A 465 -21.96 -15.19 -15.60
CA ARG A 465 -21.49 -16.27 -16.47
C ARG A 465 -22.11 -16.25 -17.87
N ARG A 466 -23.33 -15.79 -18.01
CA ARG A 466 -23.95 -15.62 -19.33
C ARG A 466 -23.30 -14.50 -20.15
N VAL A 467 -22.94 -13.40 -19.48
CA VAL A 467 -22.33 -12.21 -20.14
C VAL A 467 -20.83 -12.44 -20.41
N ARG A 468 -20.16 -13.16 -19.53
CA ARG A 468 -18.72 -13.52 -19.65
C ARG A 468 -18.55 -15.02 -19.47
N PRO A 469 -18.72 -15.81 -20.54
CA PRO A 469 -18.50 -17.26 -20.45
C PRO A 469 -17.05 -17.58 -20.05
N PRO A 470 -16.83 -18.61 -19.25
CA PRO A 470 -15.49 -19.05 -18.85
C PRO A 470 -14.68 -19.42 -20.10
N GLY A 471 -13.48 -18.84 -20.25
CA GLY A 471 -12.55 -19.18 -21.36
C GLY A 471 -12.28 -18.06 -22.37
N ARG A 472 -12.72 -16.81 -22.15
CA ARG A 472 -12.28 -15.64 -22.93
C ARG A 472 -11.46 -14.65 -22.13
#